data_e2439792fdee566b5b775a6142b35cfd
#
_entry.id   e2439792fdee566b5b775a6142b35cfd
#
_cell.length_a   1.000
_cell.length_b   1.000
_cell.length_c   1.000
_cell.angle_alpha   90.00
_cell.angle_beta   90.00
_cell.angle_gamma   90.00
#
_symmetry.space_group_name_H-M   'P 1'
#
loop_
_entity.id
_entity.type
_entity.pdbx_description
1 polymer ?
#
loop_
_entity_poly.entity_id
_entity_poly.type
_entity_poly.pdbx_seq_one_letter_code
_entity_poly.pdbx_strand_id
1 'polypeptide(L)'
;ENKVVTGTQDAKNVEMVGVKIKNAAQLWLNSLGKSQYLNGYQWEYKLVEDNDVNAWCMPGGKIVVYTGILPITKDNAGLATVMGHEVAHALASHSAQRMSAAQLQQLGAVGVSVATGNQSESNQQLWQQAYGIGTEYGGMLPFSRSHETEADVIGLTLMAIAGYTPEAAITFWGRMAANSSGQKPPEFLSTHPSDATRIANLKKLIPEAKANAAKLGVTFK
;
A
#
# COMPACT_ATOMS: atom_id res chain seq x y z
N GLU A 1 22.29 6.12 -7.94
CA GLU A 1 21.09 6.97 -7.78
C GLU A 1 20.20 6.76 -8.99
N ASN A 2 18.94 6.40 -8.75
CA ASN A 2 17.99 6.17 -9.83
C ASN A 2 17.58 7.52 -10.45
N LYS A 3 17.47 7.55 -11.76
CA LYS A 3 17.20 8.79 -12.51
C LYS A 3 15.71 9.13 -12.47
N VAL A 4 15.38 10.35 -12.09
CA VAL A 4 14.01 10.88 -12.19
C VAL A 4 13.67 11.16 -13.66
N VAL A 5 12.58 10.58 -14.14
CA VAL A 5 12.06 10.77 -15.50
C VAL A 5 11.19 12.02 -15.53
N THR A 6 11.50 12.95 -16.42
CA THR A 6 10.75 14.21 -16.60
C THR A 6 10.37 14.42 -18.05
N GLY A 7 9.33 15.21 -18.31
CA GLY A 7 8.95 15.65 -19.66
C GLY A 7 8.23 14.60 -20.52
N THR A 8 8.24 13.33 -20.13
CA THR A 8 7.55 12.24 -20.84
C THR A 8 6.04 12.23 -20.55
N GLN A 9 5.26 11.56 -21.41
CA GLN A 9 3.83 11.39 -21.18
C GLN A 9 3.56 10.60 -19.89
N ASP A 10 4.38 9.59 -19.58
CA ASP A 10 4.23 8.79 -18.37
C ASP A 10 4.49 9.61 -17.10
N ALA A 11 5.52 10.48 -17.10
CA ALA A 11 5.75 11.39 -15.98
C ALA A 11 4.57 12.36 -15.76
N LYS A 12 3.99 12.89 -16.86
CA LYS A 12 2.78 13.72 -16.79
C LYS A 12 1.56 12.94 -16.27
N ASN A 13 1.41 11.68 -16.66
CA ASN A 13 0.35 10.81 -16.18
C ASN A 13 0.49 10.55 -14.67
N VAL A 14 1.69 10.26 -14.18
CA VAL A 14 1.97 10.07 -12.74
C VAL A 14 1.60 11.32 -11.95
N GLU A 15 2.01 12.50 -12.40
CA GLU A 15 1.67 13.77 -11.75
C GLU A 15 0.16 14.03 -11.77
N MET A 16 -0.49 13.89 -12.94
CA MET A 16 -1.93 14.11 -13.09
C MET A 16 -2.75 13.17 -12.20
N VAL A 17 -2.43 11.87 -12.19
CA VAL A 17 -3.12 10.89 -11.36
C VAL A 17 -2.86 11.19 -9.88
N GLY A 18 -1.63 11.51 -9.50
CA GLY A 18 -1.26 11.87 -8.14
C GLY A 18 -2.04 13.08 -7.61
N VAL A 19 -2.13 14.13 -8.41
CA VAL A 19 -2.94 15.32 -8.07
C VAL A 19 -4.42 14.97 -7.88
N LYS A 20 -5.00 14.12 -8.73
CA LYS A 20 -6.39 13.67 -8.59
C LYS A 20 -6.60 12.85 -7.33
N ILE A 21 -5.71 11.91 -7.01
CA ILE A 21 -5.78 11.10 -5.78
C ILE A 21 -5.63 11.98 -4.54
N LYS A 22 -4.68 12.91 -4.53
CA LYS A 22 -4.53 13.91 -3.44
C LYS A 22 -5.80 14.73 -3.23
N ASN A 23 -6.41 15.23 -4.30
CA ASN A 23 -7.65 16.00 -4.21
C ASN A 23 -8.82 15.13 -3.70
N ALA A 24 -8.89 13.86 -4.13
CA ALA A 24 -9.84 12.89 -3.62
C ALA A 24 -9.65 12.63 -2.11
N ALA A 25 -8.42 12.49 -1.66
CA ALA A 25 -8.10 12.33 -0.24
C ALA A 25 -8.56 13.54 0.59
N GLN A 26 -8.32 14.77 0.11
CA GLN A 26 -8.77 15.98 0.79
C GLN A 26 -10.30 16.06 0.87
N LEU A 27 -11.00 15.76 -0.24
CA LEU A 27 -12.48 15.76 -0.27
C LEU A 27 -13.05 14.71 0.69
N TRP A 28 -12.48 13.51 0.67
CA TRP A 28 -12.91 12.42 1.55
C TRP A 28 -12.69 12.75 3.02
N LEU A 29 -11.51 13.25 3.38
CA LEU A 29 -11.18 13.64 4.75
C LEU A 29 -12.06 14.81 5.22
N ASN A 30 -12.36 15.77 4.34
CA ASN A 30 -13.30 16.87 4.65
C ASN A 30 -14.70 16.32 4.99
N SER A 31 -15.18 15.34 4.25
CA SER A 31 -16.48 14.70 4.50
C SER A 31 -16.55 13.95 5.82
N LEU A 32 -15.40 13.53 6.34
CA LEU A 32 -15.24 12.88 7.64
C LEU A 32 -14.97 13.87 8.79
N GLY A 33 -15.01 15.17 8.55
CA GLY A 33 -14.69 16.21 9.54
C GLY A 33 -13.19 16.31 9.86
N LYS A 34 -12.32 15.74 9.04
CA LYS A 34 -10.86 15.69 9.22
C LYS A 34 -10.13 16.62 8.24
N SER A 35 -10.66 17.81 7.99
CA SER A 35 -10.14 18.75 6.99
C SER A 35 -8.67 19.15 7.19
N GLN A 36 -8.19 19.12 8.42
CA GLN A 36 -6.82 19.51 8.77
C GLN A 36 -5.81 18.33 8.74
N TYR A 37 -6.26 17.12 8.45
CA TYR A 37 -5.41 15.93 8.51
C TYR A 37 -4.19 16.00 7.58
N LEU A 38 -4.35 16.63 6.42
CA LEU A 38 -3.27 16.79 5.44
C LEU A 38 -2.43 18.07 5.63
N ASN A 39 -2.65 18.81 6.72
CA ASN A 39 -1.82 19.98 7.03
C ASN A 39 -0.36 19.55 7.22
N GLY A 40 0.56 20.25 6.55
CA GLY A 40 1.98 19.90 6.57
C GLY A 40 2.42 18.87 5.52
N TYR A 41 1.48 18.27 4.78
CA TYR A 41 1.85 17.41 3.65
C TYR A 41 2.45 18.23 2.51
N GLN A 42 3.60 17.78 2.00
CA GLN A 42 4.28 18.36 0.85
C GLN A 42 4.24 17.35 -0.30
N TRP A 43 3.19 17.44 -1.10
CA TRP A 43 2.93 16.47 -2.16
C TRP A 43 3.94 16.60 -3.31
N GLU A 44 4.61 15.51 -3.61
CA GLU A 44 5.51 15.36 -4.75
C GLU A 44 5.19 14.05 -5.47
N TYR A 45 5.29 14.07 -6.79
CA TYR A 45 5.04 12.91 -7.65
C TYR A 45 6.25 12.70 -8.54
N LYS A 46 6.91 11.57 -8.43
CA LYS A 46 8.12 11.25 -9.19
C LYS A 46 7.95 9.95 -9.94
N LEU A 47 8.21 9.98 -11.24
CA LEU A 47 8.48 8.77 -12.01
C LEU A 47 9.99 8.55 -12.01
N VAL A 48 10.43 7.37 -11.63
CA VAL A 48 11.85 7.00 -11.51
C VAL A 48 12.16 5.88 -12.48
N GLU A 49 13.26 6.02 -13.21
CA GLU A 49 13.76 5.00 -14.14
C GLU A 49 14.33 3.82 -13.35
N ASP A 50 13.52 2.77 -13.23
CA ASP A 50 13.86 1.52 -12.56
C ASP A 50 13.03 0.39 -13.16
N ASN A 51 13.67 -0.76 -13.41
CA ASN A 51 13.00 -1.94 -13.97
C ASN A 51 12.20 -2.73 -12.92
N ASP A 52 12.43 -2.48 -11.65
CA ASP A 52 11.67 -3.11 -10.60
C ASP A 52 10.20 -2.67 -10.64
N VAL A 53 9.31 -3.62 -10.44
CA VAL A 53 7.88 -3.36 -10.37
C VAL A 53 7.58 -2.88 -8.97
N ASN A 54 7.58 -1.56 -8.77
CA ASN A 54 7.38 -0.95 -7.46
C ASN A 54 6.78 0.45 -7.53
N ALA A 55 6.11 0.85 -6.45
CA ALA A 55 5.68 2.21 -6.14
C ALA A 55 5.55 2.35 -4.62
N TRP A 56 5.66 3.56 -4.09
CA TRP A 56 5.49 3.82 -2.66
C TRP A 56 5.12 5.28 -2.39
N CYS A 57 4.48 5.50 -1.24
CA CYS A 57 4.17 6.83 -0.72
C CYS A 57 4.75 6.99 0.70
N MET A 58 5.63 7.97 0.86
CA MET A 58 6.13 8.34 2.19
C MET A 58 5.07 9.12 2.98
N PRO A 59 5.08 9.02 4.31
CA PRO A 59 4.38 9.98 5.15
C PRO A 59 4.73 11.42 4.74
N GLY A 60 3.71 12.29 4.66
CA GLY A 60 3.89 13.66 4.18
C GLY A 60 3.70 13.86 2.68
N GLY A 61 3.35 12.80 1.89
CA GLY A 61 2.80 12.91 0.54
C GLY A 61 3.81 12.84 -0.61
N LYS A 62 5.00 12.28 -0.39
CA LYS A 62 5.98 12.04 -1.47
C LYS A 62 5.73 10.69 -2.10
N ILE A 63 5.30 10.68 -3.36
CA ILE A 63 4.95 9.47 -4.12
C ILE A 63 6.00 9.22 -5.19
N VAL A 64 6.50 8.00 -5.21
CA VAL A 64 7.42 7.51 -6.24
C VAL A 64 6.78 6.32 -6.96
N VAL A 65 6.87 6.34 -8.27
CA VAL A 65 6.45 5.26 -9.16
C VAL A 65 7.64 4.86 -10.00
N TYR A 66 7.96 3.58 -10.06
CA TYR A 66 9.02 3.05 -10.92
C TYR A 66 8.50 2.75 -12.33
N THR A 67 9.33 2.98 -13.33
CA THR A 67 8.94 2.70 -14.73
C THR A 67 8.56 1.24 -14.95
N GLY A 68 9.16 0.32 -14.20
CA GLY A 68 8.87 -1.12 -14.28
C GLY A 68 7.42 -1.52 -13.94
N ILE A 69 6.66 -0.68 -13.20
CA ILE A 69 5.26 -0.98 -12.90
C ILE A 69 4.30 -0.56 -14.04
N LEU A 70 4.73 0.36 -14.92
CA LEU A 70 3.87 0.94 -15.96
C LEU A 70 3.29 -0.10 -16.93
N PRO A 71 4.03 -1.13 -17.39
CA PRO A 71 3.46 -2.20 -18.23
C PRO A 71 2.32 -2.95 -17.56
N ILE A 72 2.27 -2.99 -16.23
CA ILE A 72 1.24 -3.69 -15.45
C ILE A 72 0.05 -2.76 -15.18
N THR A 73 0.29 -1.48 -14.88
CA THR A 73 -0.77 -0.49 -14.72
C THR A 73 -1.53 -0.26 -16.03
N LYS A 74 -0.83 -0.23 -17.16
CA LYS A 74 -1.28 -0.03 -18.55
C LYS A 74 -1.91 1.33 -18.85
N ASP A 75 -2.69 1.87 -17.92
CA ASP A 75 -3.46 3.10 -18.10
C ASP A 75 -3.56 3.91 -16.79
N ASN A 76 -4.19 5.07 -16.88
CA ASN A 76 -4.36 5.96 -15.73
C ASN A 76 -5.26 5.37 -14.64
N ALA A 77 -6.18 4.46 -14.95
CA ALA A 77 -7.02 3.81 -13.94
C ALA A 77 -6.24 2.74 -13.16
N GLY A 78 -5.39 1.96 -13.84
CA GLY A 78 -4.45 1.05 -13.18
C GLY A 78 -3.40 1.82 -12.35
N LEU A 79 -2.91 2.96 -12.86
CA LEU A 79 -2.00 3.82 -12.11
C LEU A 79 -2.68 4.43 -10.87
N ALA A 80 -3.96 4.83 -10.98
CA ALA A 80 -4.76 5.32 -9.85
C ALA A 80 -5.01 4.23 -8.81
N THR A 81 -5.11 2.97 -9.21
CA THR A 81 -5.19 1.83 -8.28
C THR A 81 -3.96 1.77 -7.39
N VAL A 82 -2.76 1.79 -7.99
CA VAL A 82 -1.50 1.74 -7.24
C VAL A 82 -1.35 2.97 -6.36
N MET A 83 -1.45 4.17 -6.94
CA MET A 83 -1.22 5.42 -6.21
C MET A 83 -2.27 5.64 -5.11
N GLY A 84 -3.52 5.24 -5.33
CA GLY A 84 -4.57 5.28 -4.31
C GLY A 84 -4.25 4.36 -3.13
N HIS A 85 -3.77 3.14 -3.41
CA HIS A 85 -3.35 2.17 -2.41
C HIS A 85 -2.15 2.68 -1.59
N GLU A 86 -1.12 3.23 -2.24
CA GLU A 86 0.05 3.79 -1.56
C GLU A 86 -0.29 5.03 -0.70
N VAL A 87 -1.14 5.90 -1.21
CA VAL A 87 -1.66 7.05 -0.44
C VAL A 87 -2.46 6.56 0.77
N ALA A 88 -3.26 5.50 0.63
CA ALA A 88 -4.00 4.91 1.74
C ALA A 88 -3.06 4.42 2.86
N HIS A 89 -1.95 3.74 2.51
CA HIS A 89 -0.94 3.35 3.49
C HIS A 89 -0.35 4.55 4.25
N ALA A 90 -0.08 5.65 3.54
CA ALA A 90 0.44 6.87 4.15
C ALA A 90 -0.60 7.55 5.07
N LEU A 91 -1.87 7.63 4.63
CA LEU A 91 -2.97 8.21 5.42
C LEU A 91 -3.28 7.38 6.68
N ALA A 92 -3.25 6.05 6.59
CA ALA A 92 -3.45 5.17 7.73
C ALA A 92 -2.20 5.02 8.61
N SER A 93 -1.08 5.67 8.26
CA SER A 93 0.20 5.61 9.01
C SER A 93 0.75 4.19 9.17
N HIS A 94 0.49 3.30 8.21
CA HIS A 94 0.87 1.88 8.29
C HIS A 94 2.37 1.67 8.47
N SER A 95 3.21 2.52 7.87
CA SER A 95 4.68 2.45 8.05
C SER A 95 5.09 2.70 9.50
N ALA A 96 4.51 3.71 10.17
CA ALA A 96 4.78 3.98 11.58
C ALA A 96 4.27 2.85 12.48
N GLN A 97 3.10 2.29 12.19
CA GLN A 97 2.55 1.16 12.91
C GLN A 97 3.44 -0.10 12.77
N ARG A 98 3.93 -0.40 11.55
CA ARG A 98 4.86 -1.52 11.32
C ARG A 98 6.18 -1.33 12.07
N MET A 99 6.73 -0.12 12.07
CA MET A 99 7.94 0.19 12.84
C MET A 99 7.73 -0.03 14.33
N SER A 100 6.63 0.44 14.90
CA SER A 100 6.30 0.25 16.32
C SER A 100 6.11 -1.22 16.67
N ALA A 101 5.44 -1.99 15.82
CA ALA A 101 5.25 -3.43 16.01
C ALA A 101 6.59 -4.19 15.96
N ALA A 102 7.49 -3.84 15.03
CA ALA A 102 8.82 -4.41 14.94
C ALA A 102 9.68 -4.09 16.18
N GLN A 103 9.58 -2.87 16.72
CA GLN A 103 10.26 -2.49 17.96
C GLN A 103 9.74 -3.32 19.15
N LEU A 104 8.42 -3.52 19.27
CA LEU A 104 7.84 -4.36 20.31
C LEU A 104 8.28 -5.82 20.18
N GLN A 105 8.35 -6.36 18.97
CA GLN A 105 8.86 -7.69 18.69
C GLN A 105 10.33 -7.82 19.13
N GLN A 106 11.15 -6.82 18.82
CA GLN A 106 12.56 -6.81 19.22
C GLN A 106 12.74 -6.74 20.75
N LEU A 107 11.95 -5.91 21.44
CA LEU A 107 11.96 -5.84 22.90
C LEU A 107 11.52 -7.17 23.53
N GLY A 108 10.52 -7.82 22.98
CA GLY A 108 10.10 -9.15 23.39
C GLY A 108 11.19 -10.20 23.22
N ALA A 109 11.94 -10.18 22.09
CA ALA A 109 13.07 -11.07 21.87
C ALA A 109 14.19 -10.86 22.91
N VAL A 110 14.48 -9.62 23.29
CA VAL A 110 15.39 -9.30 24.39
C VAL A 110 14.86 -9.88 25.71
N GLY A 111 13.56 -9.75 25.98
CA GLY A 111 12.91 -10.33 27.16
C GLY A 111 13.08 -11.86 27.23
N VAL A 112 12.89 -12.55 26.09
CA VAL A 112 13.15 -14.00 25.99
C VAL A 112 14.61 -14.33 26.26
N SER A 113 15.57 -13.58 25.72
CA SER A 113 17.00 -13.76 25.98
C SER A 113 17.32 -13.65 27.47
N VAL A 114 16.78 -12.64 28.14
CA VAL A 114 17.00 -12.42 29.59
C VAL A 114 16.37 -13.57 30.40
N ALA A 115 15.14 -13.94 30.08
CA ALA A 115 14.41 -15.01 30.80
C ALA A 115 15.06 -16.39 30.65
N THR A 116 15.75 -16.65 29.54
CA THR A 116 16.40 -17.92 29.23
C THR A 116 17.91 -17.92 29.48
N GLY A 117 18.49 -16.79 29.98
CA GLY A 117 19.93 -16.58 30.12
C GLY A 117 20.66 -17.62 30.95
N ASN A 118 19.96 -18.29 31.89
CA ASN A 118 20.50 -19.37 32.73
C ASN A 118 20.37 -20.77 32.11
N GLN A 119 19.83 -20.90 30.90
CA GLN A 119 19.65 -22.19 30.20
C GLN A 119 20.83 -22.49 29.27
N SER A 120 20.88 -23.73 28.77
CA SER A 120 21.88 -24.10 27.75
C SER A 120 21.67 -23.28 26.46
N GLU A 121 22.74 -23.08 25.70
CA GLU A 121 22.67 -22.36 24.42
C GLU A 121 21.63 -22.93 23.46
N SER A 122 21.51 -24.26 23.41
CA SER A 122 20.51 -24.93 22.58
C SER A 122 19.08 -24.60 23.00
N ASN A 123 18.81 -24.51 24.31
CA ASN A 123 17.51 -24.12 24.83
C ASN A 123 17.22 -22.64 24.57
N GLN A 124 18.21 -21.76 24.72
CA GLN A 124 18.05 -20.34 24.40
C GLN A 124 17.69 -20.14 22.92
N GLN A 125 18.38 -20.83 22.02
CA GLN A 125 18.09 -20.80 20.57
C GLN A 125 16.69 -21.32 20.27
N LEU A 126 16.26 -22.42 20.91
CA LEU A 126 14.91 -22.96 20.73
C LEU A 126 13.85 -21.95 21.16
N TRP A 127 14.00 -21.28 22.31
CA TRP A 127 13.07 -20.27 22.77
C TRP A 127 13.02 -19.06 21.85
N GLN A 128 14.18 -18.58 21.35
CA GLN A 128 14.24 -17.48 20.40
C GLN A 128 13.55 -17.83 19.08
N GLN A 129 13.77 -19.03 18.57
CA GLN A 129 13.12 -19.52 17.37
C GLN A 129 11.59 -19.64 17.56
N ALA A 130 11.15 -20.19 18.67
CA ALA A 130 9.72 -20.32 18.98
C ALA A 130 9.04 -18.95 19.11
N TYR A 131 9.71 -17.98 19.77
CA TYR A 131 9.23 -16.61 19.87
C TYR A 131 9.16 -15.93 18.49
N GLY A 132 10.19 -16.05 17.65
CA GLY A 132 10.22 -15.49 16.31
C GLY A 132 9.08 -16.05 15.44
N ILE A 133 8.91 -17.37 15.42
CA ILE A 133 7.82 -18.04 14.69
C ILE A 133 6.45 -17.61 15.24
N GLY A 134 6.28 -17.60 16.55
CA GLY A 134 5.02 -17.23 17.20
C GLY A 134 4.61 -15.79 16.91
N THR A 135 5.55 -14.85 17.00
CA THR A 135 5.27 -13.44 16.70
C THR A 135 5.06 -13.18 15.21
N GLU A 136 5.78 -13.88 14.33
CA GLU A 136 5.59 -13.74 12.88
C GLU A 136 4.19 -14.22 12.46
N TYR A 137 3.85 -15.48 12.76
CA TYR A 137 2.59 -16.06 12.31
C TYR A 137 1.36 -15.64 13.14
N GLY A 138 1.52 -15.40 14.44
CA GLY A 138 0.43 -14.99 15.33
C GLY A 138 0.21 -13.48 15.41
N GLY A 139 1.19 -12.67 15.03
CA GLY A 139 1.16 -11.21 15.15
C GLY A 139 1.43 -10.47 13.84
N MET A 140 2.66 -10.51 13.35
CA MET A 140 3.09 -9.64 12.25
C MET A 140 2.37 -9.90 10.91
N LEU A 141 2.15 -11.16 10.53
CA LEU A 141 1.45 -11.49 9.30
C LEU A 141 -0.05 -11.10 9.32
N PRO A 142 -0.83 -11.44 10.36
CA PRO A 142 -2.21 -10.95 10.49
C PRO A 142 -2.30 -9.43 10.50
N PHE A 143 -1.39 -8.75 11.20
CA PHE A 143 -1.30 -7.30 11.27
C PHE A 143 -1.02 -6.69 9.89
N SER A 144 -0.05 -7.24 9.12
CA SER A 144 0.22 -6.82 7.76
C SER A 144 -0.98 -7.00 6.84
N ARG A 145 -1.70 -8.13 6.93
CA ARG A 145 -2.92 -8.38 6.13
C ARG A 145 -4.04 -7.40 6.45
N SER A 146 -4.20 -6.99 7.71
CA SER A 146 -5.20 -5.97 8.07
C SER A 146 -4.87 -4.62 7.44
N HIS A 147 -3.60 -4.23 7.40
CA HIS A 147 -3.14 -3.01 6.72
C HIS A 147 -3.42 -3.04 5.22
N GLU A 148 -3.18 -4.18 4.56
CA GLU A 148 -3.50 -4.32 3.13
C GLU A 148 -5.00 -4.18 2.87
N THR A 149 -5.83 -4.80 3.73
CA THR A 149 -7.29 -4.69 3.62
C THR A 149 -7.76 -3.25 3.82
N GLU A 150 -7.24 -2.55 4.80
CA GLU A 150 -7.55 -1.13 5.04
C GLU A 150 -7.08 -0.24 3.88
N ALA A 151 -5.87 -0.49 3.36
CA ALA A 151 -5.35 0.23 2.20
C ALA A 151 -6.19 -0.01 0.94
N ASP A 152 -6.73 -1.22 0.75
CA ASP A 152 -7.64 -1.53 -0.35
C ASP A 152 -8.97 -0.77 -0.23
N VAL A 153 -9.58 -0.73 0.96
CA VAL A 153 -10.83 0.01 1.21
C VAL A 153 -10.65 1.51 0.93
N ILE A 154 -9.62 2.10 1.52
CA ILE A 154 -9.32 3.53 1.35
C ILE A 154 -8.92 3.81 -0.09
N GLY A 155 -8.00 3.01 -0.66
CA GLY A 155 -7.47 3.20 -2.01
C GLY A 155 -8.55 3.13 -3.08
N LEU A 156 -9.48 2.15 -3.01
CA LEU A 156 -10.64 2.07 -3.91
C LEU A 156 -11.55 3.30 -3.77
N THR A 157 -11.76 3.78 -2.54
CA THR A 157 -12.56 4.98 -2.30
C THR A 157 -11.90 6.21 -2.92
N LEU A 158 -10.59 6.38 -2.73
CA LEU A 158 -9.85 7.51 -3.29
C LEU A 158 -9.85 7.50 -4.83
N MET A 159 -9.59 6.34 -5.46
CA MET A 159 -9.61 6.27 -6.92
C MET A 159 -11.02 6.54 -7.48
N ALA A 160 -12.07 6.07 -6.81
CA ALA A 160 -13.46 6.34 -7.19
C ALA A 160 -13.78 7.85 -7.10
N ILE A 161 -13.44 8.51 -5.99
CA ILE A 161 -13.63 9.96 -5.81
C ILE A 161 -12.79 10.75 -6.83
N ALA A 162 -11.61 10.26 -7.22
CA ALA A 162 -10.77 10.83 -8.26
C ALA A 162 -11.35 10.67 -9.68
N GLY A 163 -12.48 9.97 -9.84
CA GLY A 163 -13.19 9.76 -11.11
C GLY A 163 -12.68 8.56 -11.91
N TYR A 164 -11.90 7.68 -11.30
CA TYR A 164 -11.47 6.43 -11.93
C TYR A 164 -12.40 5.27 -11.56
N THR A 165 -12.67 4.38 -12.53
CA THR A 165 -13.52 3.21 -12.28
C THR A 165 -12.84 2.23 -11.32
N PRO A 166 -13.46 1.90 -10.16
CA PRO A 166 -12.86 0.99 -9.19
C PRO A 166 -12.63 -0.43 -9.70
N GLU A 167 -13.36 -0.85 -10.74
CA GLU A 167 -13.18 -2.15 -11.40
C GLU A 167 -11.78 -2.32 -11.99
N ALA A 168 -11.08 -1.25 -12.31
CA ALA A 168 -9.70 -1.28 -12.78
C ALA A 168 -8.74 -1.92 -11.76
N ALA A 169 -9.05 -1.84 -10.47
CA ALA A 169 -8.26 -2.49 -9.43
C ALA A 169 -8.26 -4.01 -9.57
N ILE A 170 -9.38 -4.62 -9.95
CA ILE A 170 -9.49 -6.06 -10.16
C ILE A 170 -8.56 -6.51 -11.30
N THR A 171 -8.59 -5.77 -12.41
CA THR A 171 -7.77 -6.10 -13.58
C THR A 171 -6.29 -5.82 -13.32
N PHE A 172 -5.96 -4.77 -12.59
CA PHE A 172 -4.58 -4.48 -12.17
C PHE A 172 -4.02 -5.59 -11.29
N TRP A 173 -4.70 -5.96 -10.19
CA TRP A 173 -4.24 -7.02 -9.30
C TRP A 173 -4.21 -8.39 -9.96
N GLY A 174 -5.11 -8.65 -10.93
CA GLY A 174 -5.05 -9.85 -11.76
C GLY A 174 -3.80 -9.90 -12.64
N ARG A 175 -3.41 -8.79 -13.27
CA ARG A 175 -2.16 -8.68 -14.04
C ARG A 175 -0.93 -8.80 -13.15
N MET A 176 -0.96 -8.18 -11.96
CA MET A 176 0.12 -8.25 -10.98
C MET A 176 0.34 -9.70 -10.51
N ALA A 177 -0.73 -10.43 -10.20
CA ALA A 177 -0.66 -11.84 -9.83
C ALA A 177 -0.12 -12.72 -10.96
N ALA A 178 -0.56 -12.48 -12.20
CA ALA A 178 -0.05 -13.21 -13.37
C ALA A 178 1.45 -12.96 -13.61
N ASN A 179 1.94 -11.76 -13.32
CA ASN A 179 3.35 -11.40 -13.45
C ASN A 179 4.23 -12.03 -12.35
N SER A 180 3.64 -12.59 -11.29
CA SER A 180 4.35 -13.26 -10.19
C SER A 180 4.69 -14.72 -10.46
N SER A 181 4.30 -15.28 -11.60
CA SER A 181 4.54 -16.69 -11.95
C SER A 181 5.99 -17.02 -12.33
N GLY A 182 6.92 -16.04 -12.26
CA GLY A 182 8.35 -16.22 -12.46
C GLY A 182 9.11 -16.67 -11.20
N GLN A 183 10.41 -16.92 -11.34
CA GLN A 183 11.27 -17.36 -10.23
C GLN A 183 11.41 -16.34 -9.10
N LYS A 184 11.21 -15.04 -9.38
CA LYS A 184 11.23 -13.94 -8.38
C LYS A 184 9.96 -13.12 -8.53
N PRO A 185 9.08 -13.09 -7.50
CA PRO A 185 7.92 -12.22 -7.50
C PRO A 185 8.34 -10.75 -7.64
N PRO A 186 7.53 -9.90 -8.28
CA PRO A 186 7.75 -8.45 -8.25
C PRO A 186 7.92 -7.94 -6.83
N GLU A 187 8.81 -6.97 -6.61
CA GLU A 187 9.08 -6.40 -5.29
C GLU A 187 7.82 -5.85 -4.62
N PHE A 188 6.95 -5.23 -5.42
CA PHE A 188 5.65 -4.77 -4.96
C PHE A 188 4.79 -5.87 -4.33
N LEU A 189 4.83 -7.09 -4.85
CA LEU A 189 4.10 -8.23 -4.27
C LEU A 189 4.74 -8.79 -2.99
N SER A 190 6.01 -8.51 -2.75
CA SER A 190 6.67 -8.91 -1.50
C SER A 190 6.15 -8.10 -0.31
N THR A 191 5.79 -6.85 -0.55
CA THR A 191 5.21 -5.94 0.46
C THR A 191 3.69 -5.90 0.43
N HIS A 192 3.06 -6.16 -0.74
CA HIS A 192 1.61 -6.13 -0.98
C HIS A 192 1.13 -7.43 -1.64
N PRO A 193 1.01 -8.53 -0.87
CA PRO A 193 0.61 -9.83 -1.42
C PRO A 193 -0.72 -9.75 -2.16
N SER A 194 -0.78 -10.40 -3.32
CA SER A 194 -2.01 -10.54 -4.11
C SER A 194 -2.35 -12.00 -4.28
N ASP A 195 -3.54 -12.37 -3.85
CA ASP A 195 -4.11 -13.70 -4.03
C ASP A 195 -5.57 -13.61 -4.51
N ALA A 196 -6.17 -14.75 -4.79
CA ALA A 196 -7.57 -14.84 -5.19
C ALA A 196 -8.52 -14.27 -4.13
N THR A 197 -8.17 -14.37 -2.86
CA THR A 197 -8.96 -13.85 -1.73
C THR A 197 -8.98 -12.33 -1.75
N ARG A 198 -7.83 -11.68 -1.99
CA ARG A 198 -7.75 -10.22 -2.12
C ARG A 198 -8.60 -9.73 -3.29
N ILE A 199 -8.48 -10.36 -4.47
CA ILE A 199 -9.29 -10.00 -5.66
C ILE A 199 -10.79 -10.17 -5.38
N ALA A 200 -11.19 -11.25 -4.68
CA ALA A 200 -12.58 -11.47 -4.29
C ALA A 200 -13.09 -10.40 -3.29
N ASN A 201 -12.25 -9.96 -2.36
CA ASN A 201 -12.57 -8.91 -1.42
C ASN A 201 -12.69 -7.54 -2.11
N LEU A 202 -11.77 -7.20 -3.00
CA LEU A 202 -11.86 -5.97 -3.81
C LEU A 202 -13.19 -5.87 -4.56
N LYS A 203 -13.66 -6.99 -5.17
CA LYS A 203 -14.98 -7.03 -5.83
C LYS A 203 -16.12 -6.64 -4.90
N LYS A 204 -16.07 -7.06 -3.63
CA LYS A 204 -17.11 -6.74 -2.64
C LYS A 204 -17.07 -5.29 -2.18
N LEU A 205 -15.89 -4.64 -2.24
CA LEU A 205 -15.68 -3.25 -1.82
C LEU A 205 -16.09 -2.22 -2.88
N ILE A 206 -16.15 -2.60 -4.15
CA ILE A 206 -16.48 -1.68 -5.25
C ILE A 206 -17.80 -0.94 -5.05
N PRO A 207 -18.92 -1.58 -4.69
CA PRO A 207 -20.19 -0.87 -4.48
C PRO A 207 -20.09 0.21 -3.40
N GLU A 208 -19.37 -0.05 -2.32
CA GLU A 208 -19.15 0.93 -1.25
C GLU A 208 -18.26 2.09 -1.72
N ALA A 209 -17.18 1.81 -2.43
CA ALA A 209 -16.31 2.84 -3.00
C ALA A 209 -17.09 3.78 -3.94
N LYS A 210 -17.95 3.22 -4.82
CA LYS A 210 -18.83 4.01 -5.69
C LYS A 210 -19.87 4.81 -4.91
N ALA A 211 -20.46 4.22 -3.86
CA ALA A 211 -21.41 4.93 -3.00
C ALA A 211 -20.76 6.11 -2.27
N ASN A 212 -19.51 5.94 -1.78
CA ASN A 212 -18.77 7.02 -1.16
C ASN A 212 -18.41 8.13 -2.17
N ALA A 213 -18.02 7.79 -3.38
CA ALA A 213 -17.78 8.75 -4.45
C ALA A 213 -19.07 9.51 -4.85
N ALA A 214 -20.20 8.81 -4.93
CA ALA A 214 -21.49 9.41 -5.26
C ALA A 214 -21.94 10.46 -4.22
N LYS A 215 -21.67 10.23 -2.93
CA LYS A 215 -21.92 11.23 -1.87
C LYS A 215 -21.14 12.53 -2.09
N LEU A 216 -20.04 12.47 -2.82
CA LEU A 216 -19.17 13.61 -3.16
C LEU A 216 -19.38 14.11 -4.60
N GLY A 217 -20.48 13.71 -5.24
CA GLY A 217 -20.89 14.20 -6.56
C GLY A 217 -20.23 13.48 -7.74
N VAL A 218 -19.50 12.39 -7.52
CA VAL A 218 -18.91 11.59 -8.60
C VAL A 218 -19.85 10.46 -8.99
N THR A 219 -20.19 10.38 -10.28
CA THR A 219 -21.07 9.34 -10.84
C THR A 219 -20.33 8.50 -11.89
N PHE A 220 -20.57 7.21 -11.86
CA PHE A 220 -20.09 6.26 -12.87
C PHE A 220 -21.25 5.89 -13.79
N LYS A 221 -21.03 6.06 -15.09
CA LYS A 221 -21.98 5.64 -16.13
C LYS A 221 -21.78 4.18 -16.48
#